data_01bf46b1d203d462d844b4f7ebd123bb
#
_entry.id   01bf46b1d203d462d844b4f7ebd123bb
#
_cell.length_a   1.000
_cell.length_b   1.000
_cell.length_c   1.000
_cell.angle_alpha   90.00
_cell.angle_beta   90.00
_cell.angle_gamma   90.00
#
_symmetry.space_group_name_H-M   'P 1'
#
loop_
_entity.id
_entity.type
_entity.pdbx_description
1 polymer ?
#
loop_
_entity_poly.entity_id
_entity_poly.type
_entity_poly.pdbx_seq_one_letter_code
_entity_poly.pdbx_strand_id
1 'polypeptide(L)'
;MTEIMGSREVTATGGDVFLRDIDYRHLSTVTGVLRQAGCGLVCRDDGIRLTSDGHLRAVSPIRTAPYPGFPTDAQAVLMASLLRSSGTTVFVENIFESRYHHVPELVRMGADIRLEGRVAVVCGVDRLQAARVRAMDLRGGAALVIAGLQAHGVTTVEHLHHIRRGYSDLPGDLALLGAHIHTENTEGGASDDPTPQTQTQPPETAGQLCVSL
;
A
#
# COMPACT_ATOMS: atom_id res chain seq x y z
N MET A 1 7.66 -10.20 -5.04
CA MET A 1 7.15 -8.86 -4.71
C MET A 1 5.94 -8.91 -3.78
N THR A 2 5.09 -9.92 -3.91
CA THR A 2 3.94 -10.26 -3.06
C THR A 2 4.35 -10.48 -1.60
N GLU A 3 5.49 -11.12 -1.36
CA GLU A 3 6.04 -11.41 -0.03
C GLU A 3 6.33 -10.17 0.83
N ILE A 4 6.74 -9.06 0.19
CA ILE A 4 6.96 -7.80 0.90
C ILE A 4 5.63 -7.12 1.27
N MET A 5 4.57 -7.34 0.50
CA MET A 5 3.24 -6.79 0.79
C MET A 5 2.58 -7.46 1.97
N GLY A 6 2.61 -8.79 2.06
CA GLY A 6 2.03 -9.52 3.18
C GLY A 6 2.60 -9.09 4.53
N SER A 7 3.92 -8.83 4.60
CA SER A 7 4.54 -8.36 5.84
C SER A 7 4.08 -6.97 6.28
N ARG A 8 3.66 -6.13 5.33
CA ARG A 8 3.21 -4.75 5.63
C ARG A 8 1.74 -4.66 6.00
N GLU A 9 0.94 -5.54 5.45
CA GLU A 9 -0.46 -5.69 5.87
C GLU A 9 -0.53 -6.12 7.33
N VAL A 10 0.16 -7.19 7.70
CA VAL A 10 0.28 -7.65 9.08
C VAL A 10 0.84 -6.55 10.00
N THR A 11 1.73 -5.71 9.49
CA THR A 11 2.26 -4.56 10.23
C THR A 11 1.14 -3.58 10.59
N ALA A 12 0.27 -3.25 9.65
CA ALA A 12 -0.73 -2.19 9.78
C ALA A 12 -2.00 -2.64 10.54
N THR A 13 -2.37 -3.93 10.41
CA THR A 13 -3.62 -4.48 10.97
C THR A 13 -3.39 -5.37 12.19
N GLY A 14 -2.14 -5.75 12.44
CA GLY A 14 -1.76 -6.72 13.47
C GLY A 14 -1.74 -8.15 12.93
N GLY A 15 -0.98 -9.03 13.57
CA GLY A 15 -0.88 -10.45 13.20
C GLY A 15 0.52 -11.02 13.35
N ASP A 16 0.66 -12.25 12.87
CA ASP A 16 1.89 -13.05 12.90
C ASP A 16 2.05 -13.80 11.58
N VAL A 17 3.10 -13.50 10.83
CA VAL A 17 3.35 -14.10 9.52
C VAL A 17 4.78 -14.58 9.41
N PHE A 18 4.96 -15.71 8.74
CA PHE A 18 6.27 -16.21 8.36
C PHE A 18 6.44 -16.19 6.84
N LEU A 19 7.37 -15.36 6.38
CA LEU A 19 7.72 -15.20 4.97
C LEU A 19 8.89 -16.13 4.64
N ARG A 20 8.63 -17.15 3.84
CA ARG A 20 9.62 -18.17 3.46
C ARG A 20 10.48 -17.72 2.29
N ASP A 21 11.66 -18.31 2.18
CA ASP A 21 12.58 -18.17 1.03
C ASP A 21 12.96 -16.72 0.72
N ILE A 22 13.02 -15.89 1.77
CA ILE A 22 13.44 -14.49 1.68
C ILE A 22 14.85 -14.30 2.22
N ASP A 23 15.73 -13.74 1.41
CA ASP A 23 17.01 -13.23 1.89
C ASP A 23 16.82 -11.88 2.59
N TYR A 24 16.74 -11.91 3.92
CA TYR A 24 16.52 -10.72 4.75
C TYR A 24 17.62 -9.66 4.61
N ARG A 25 18.82 -10.04 4.14
CA ARG A 25 19.94 -9.11 3.94
C ARG A 25 19.61 -8.04 2.90
N HIS A 26 18.81 -8.39 1.88
CA HIS A 26 18.33 -7.45 0.88
C HIS A 26 17.22 -6.52 1.39
N LEU A 27 16.60 -6.85 2.52
CA LEU A 27 15.50 -6.10 3.13
C LEU A 27 15.93 -5.34 4.40
N SER A 28 17.23 -5.22 4.67
CA SER A 28 17.76 -4.68 5.92
C SER A 28 17.22 -3.28 6.27
N THR A 29 17.09 -2.39 5.30
CA THR A 29 16.53 -1.04 5.50
C THR A 29 15.04 -1.08 5.81
N VAL A 30 14.26 -1.91 5.11
CA VAL A 30 12.83 -2.07 5.35
C VAL A 30 12.57 -2.71 6.70
N THR A 31 13.26 -3.81 7.02
CA THR A 31 13.13 -4.49 8.32
C THR A 31 13.59 -3.60 9.48
N GLY A 32 14.59 -2.75 9.26
CA GLY A 32 15.04 -1.75 10.22
C GLY A 32 13.95 -0.74 10.56
N VAL A 33 13.24 -0.23 9.55
CA VAL A 33 12.12 0.70 9.73
C VAL A 33 10.94 0.00 10.42
N LEU A 34 10.60 -1.23 10.06
CA LEU A 34 9.52 -1.98 10.70
C LEU A 34 9.80 -2.23 12.20
N ARG A 35 11.06 -2.52 12.57
CA ARG A 35 11.45 -2.61 13.99
C ARG A 35 11.30 -1.27 14.73
N GLN A 36 11.68 -0.16 14.11
CA GLN A 36 11.47 1.17 14.69
C GLN A 36 9.98 1.46 14.89
N ALA A 37 9.14 1.02 13.95
CA ALA A 37 7.69 1.15 14.03
C ALA A 37 7.06 0.29 15.16
N GLY A 38 7.80 -0.65 15.74
CA GLY A 38 7.33 -1.49 16.84
C GLY A 38 7.06 -2.95 16.48
N CYS A 39 7.33 -3.36 15.23
CA CYS A 39 7.14 -4.76 14.83
C CYS A 39 8.22 -5.67 15.43
N GLY A 40 7.80 -6.86 15.84
CA GLY A 40 8.70 -7.98 16.15
C GLY A 40 9.20 -8.62 14.85
N LEU A 41 10.52 -8.79 14.72
CA LEU A 41 11.14 -9.38 13.53
C LEU A 41 12.19 -10.39 13.94
N VAL A 42 11.99 -11.64 13.55
CA VAL A 42 12.94 -12.74 13.73
C VAL A 42 13.40 -13.21 12.36
N CYS A 43 14.68 -12.93 12.03
CA CYS A 43 15.29 -13.40 10.79
C CYS A 43 15.87 -14.79 11.01
N ARG A 44 15.62 -15.71 10.07
CA ARG A 44 16.14 -17.08 10.05
C ARG A 44 16.73 -17.36 8.66
N ASP A 45 17.46 -18.46 8.53
CA ASP A 45 18.05 -18.86 7.24
C ASP A 45 16.99 -19.17 6.19
N ASP A 46 15.81 -19.62 6.62
CA ASP A 46 14.67 -20.00 5.77
C ASP A 46 13.62 -18.90 5.59
N GLY A 47 13.83 -17.71 6.20
CA GLY A 47 12.89 -16.59 6.03
C GLY A 47 12.84 -15.59 7.19
N ILE A 48 11.74 -14.84 7.24
CA ILE A 48 11.49 -13.80 8.24
C ILE A 48 10.14 -14.04 8.91
N ARG A 49 10.11 -14.13 10.24
CA ARG A 49 8.86 -14.01 11.00
C ARG A 49 8.65 -12.55 11.38
N LEU A 50 7.47 -12.02 11.06
CA LEU A 50 7.05 -10.68 11.43
C LEU A 50 5.79 -10.78 12.30
N THR A 51 5.82 -10.06 13.43
CA THR A 51 4.69 -9.94 14.35
C THR A 51 4.38 -8.46 14.59
N SER A 52 3.11 -8.14 14.71
CA SER A 52 2.63 -6.79 15.05
C SER A 52 1.34 -6.89 15.86
N ASP A 53 1.15 -5.96 16.77
CA ASP A 53 -0.12 -5.77 17.50
C ASP A 53 -1.05 -4.73 16.80
N GLY A 54 -0.63 -4.22 15.64
CA GLY A 54 -1.34 -3.20 14.89
C GLY A 54 -1.15 -1.77 15.43
N HIS A 55 -0.44 -1.59 16.55
CA HIS A 55 -0.15 -0.29 17.15
C HIS A 55 1.25 0.18 16.78
N LEU A 56 1.35 0.88 15.66
CA LEU A 56 2.62 1.36 15.17
C LEU A 56 3.01 2.71 15.78
N ARG A 57 4.31 2.97 15.81
CA ARG A 57 4.90 4.25 16.19
C ARG A 57 5.51 4.93 14.98
N ALA A 58 5.54 6.26 15.01
CA ALA A 58 6.30 7.03 14.04
C ALA A 58 7.77 6.64 14.06
N VAL A 59 8.40 6.73 12.91
CA VAL A 59 9.80 6.35 12.71
C VAL A 59 10.65 7.55 12.29
N SER A 60 11.96 7.40 12.40
CA SER A 60 12.93 8.37 11.89
C SER A 60 12.65 8.70 10.42
N PRO A 61 13.06 9.90 9.91
CA PRO A 61 12.81 10.27 8.53
C PRO A 61 13.28 9.23 7.52
N ILE A 62 12.37 8.78 6.65
CA ILE A 62 12.62 7.78 5.61
C ILE A 62 13.03 8.53 4.34
N ARG A 63 14.22 8.23 3.84
CA ARG A 63 14.76 8.81 2.61
C ARG A 63 14.97 7.70 1.60
N THR A 64 14.32 7.80 0.44
CA THR A 64 14.56 6.84 -0.63
C THR A 64 15.95 7.05 -1.21
N ALA A 65 16.63 5.95 -1.49
CA ALA A 65 17.97 5.94 -2.08
C ALA A 65 18.20 4.63 -2.84
N PRO A 66 19.13 4.63 -3.82
CA PRO A 66 19.58 3.39 -4.45
C PRO A 66 20.08 2.37 -3.41
N TYR A 67 20.01 1.08 -3.80
CA TYR A 67 20.52 0.01 -2.95
C TYR A 67 21.98 0.31 -2.48
N PRO A 68 22.30 0.12 -1.20
CA PRO A 68 21.52 -0.52 -0.13
C PRO A 68 20.58 0.42 0.67
N GLY A 69 20.22 1.58 0.14
CA GLY A 69 19.32 2.52 0.78
C GLY A 69 17.86 2.04 0.82
N PHE A 70 16.95 2.91 1.31
CA PHE A 70 15.53 2.57 1.39
C PHE A 70 14.90 2.59 -0.01
N PRO A 71 14.28 1.47 -0.48
CA PRO A 71 13.76 1.37 -1.83
C PRO A 71 12.50 2.24 -2.03
N THR A 72 12.49 3.02 -3.11
CA THR A 72 11.35 3.87 -3.48
C THR A 72 10.06 3.06 -3.69
N ASP A 73 10.17 1.81 -4.16
CA ASP A 73 9.03 0.91 -4.34
C ASP A 73 8.35 0.51 -3.02
N ALA A 74 9.06 0.61 -1.91
CA ALA A 74 8.53 0.35 -0.59
C ALA A 74 7.85 1.57 0.06
N GLN A 75 8.14 2.76 -0.45
CA GLN A 75 7.79 4.03 0.18
C GLN A 75 6.27 4.22 0.32
N ALA A 76 5.50 4.08 -0.76
CA ALA A 76 4.05 4.33 -0.75
C ALA A 76 3.29 3.36 0.19
N VAL A 77 3.64 2.06 0.14
CA VAL A 77 3.01 1.03 0.96
C VAL A 77 3.36 1.20 2.45
N LEU A 78 4.61 1.56 2.75
CA LEU A 78 5.00 1.86 4.13
C LEU A 78 4.33 3.13 4.65
N MET A 79 4.19 4.17 3.82
CA MET A 79 3.44 5.37 4.16
C MET A 79 2.01 5.01 4.55
N ALA A 80 1.31 4.21 3.73
CA ALA A 80 -0.03 3.74 4.03
C ALA A 80 -0.11 2.96 5.35
N SER A 81 0.89 2.10 5.63
CA SER A 81 0.95 1.34 6.89
C SER A 81 1.10 2.23 8.12
N LEU A 82 1.72 3.40 7.99
CA LEU A 82 1.98 4.33 9.10
C LEU A 82 0.92 5.42 9.28
N LEU A 83 -0.19 5.39 8.53
CA LEU A 83 -1.25 6.41 8.62
C LEU A 83 -1.93 6.46 9.99
N ARG A 84 -1.91 5.35 10.73
CA ARG A 84 -2.46 5.25 12.09
C ARG A 84 -1.38 5.10 13.16
N SER A 85 -0.12 5.40 12.85
CA SER A 85 0.98 5.35 13.82
C SER A 85 0.89 6.48 14.83
N SER A 86 1.35 6.24 16.06
CA SER A 86 1.49 7.30 17.05
C SER A 86 2.66 8.22 16.70
N GLY A 87 2.39 9.50 16.41
CA GLY A 87 3.39 10.53 16.11
C GLY A 87 3.47 10.89 14.62
N THR A 88 4.60 11.47 14.23
CA THR A 88 4.80 12.01 12.86
C THR A 88 6.00 11.39 12.19
N THR A 89 5.81 10.88 10.97
CA THR A 89 6.88 10.36 10.12
C THR A 89 7.08 11.25 8.90
N VAL A 90 8.34 11.51 8.55
CA VAL A 90 8.70 12.28 7.37
C VAL A 90 9.24 11.35 6.29
N PHE A 91 8.68 11.45 5.09
CA PHE A 91 9.18 10.77 3.90
C PHE A 91 9.82 11.76 2.95
N VAL A 92 11.01 11.41 2.44
CA VAL A 92 11.73 12.20 1.45
C VAL A 92 12.00 11.32 0.24
N GLU A 93 11.39 11.64 -0.89
CA GLU A 93 11.57 10.92 -2.15
C GLU A 93 12.71 11.54 -2.95
N ASN A 94 13.83 10.81 -3.06
CA ASN A 94 15.03 11.29 -3.75
C ASN A 94 15.21 10.68 -5.15
N ILE A 95 14.46 9.61 -5.47
CA ILE A 95 14.64 8.88 -6.73
C ILE A 95 13.75 9.46 -7.84
N PHE A 96 12.47 9.71 -7.53
CA PHE A 96 11.50 10.21 -8.51
C PHE A 96 10.97 11.59 -8.13
N GLU A 97 10.64 12.38 -9.15
CA GLU A 97 10.11 13.74 -8.94
C GLU A 97 8.64 13.75 -8.53
N SER A 98 7.88 12.76 -9.00
CA SER A 98 6.42 12.72 -8.86
C SER A 98 5.97 11.36 -8.38
N ARG A 99 6.18 11.06 -7.07
CA ARG A 99 5.88 9.74 -6.49
C ARG A 99 4.67 9.74 -5.54
N TYR A 100 4.07 10.90 -5.29
CA TYR A 100 3.02 11.05 -4.28
C TYR A 100 1.60 11.18 -4.87
N HIS A 101 1.35 10.61 -6.07
CA HIS A 101 0.02 10.66 -6.71
C HIS A 101 -1.09 10.00 -5.88
N HIS A 102 -0.75 9.08 -5.00
CA HIS A 102 -1.69 8.40 -4.11
C HIS A 102 -2.09 9.22 -2.88
N VAL A 103 -1.34 10.26 -2.54
CA VAL A 103 -1.56 11.05 -1.32
C VAL A 103 -2.92 11.75 -1.31
N PRO A 104 -3.40 12.40 -2.38
CA PRO A 104 -4.75 12.98 -2.38
C PRO A 104 -5.85 11.97 -2.06
N GLU A 105 -5.71 10.72 -2.52
CA GLU A 105 -6.66 9.66 -2.24
C GLU A 105 -6.58 9.18 -0.77
N LEU A 106 -5.37 9.10 -0.19
CA LEU A 106 -5.21 8.83 1.23
C LEU A 106 -5.80 9.94 2.11
N VAL A 107 -5.63 11.20 1.73
CA VAL A 107 -6.25 12.35 2.42
C VAL A 107 -7.79 12.27 2.34
N ARG A 108 -8.35 11.82 1.22
CA ARG A 108 -9.79 11.55 1.09
C ARG A 108 -10.29 10.50 2.08
N MET A 109 -9.45 9.54 2.45
CA MET A 109 -9.71 8.54 3.49
C MET A 109 -9.51 9.07 4.92
N GLY A 110 -9.15 10.35 5.09
CA GLY A 110 -8.96 10.99 6.39
C GLY A 110 -7.52 10.98 6.90
N ALA A 111 -6.53 10.65 6.06
CA ALA A 111 -5.13 10.74 6.46
C ALA A 111 -4.68 12.22 6.58
N ASP A 112 -3.87 12.53 7.60
CA ASP A 112 -3.21 13.83 7.76
C ASP A 112 -1.81 13.78 7.13
N ILE A 113 -1.73 14.20 5.86
CA ILE A 113 -0.50 14.22 5.08
C ILE A 113 -0.31 15.61 4.47
N ARG A 114 0.87 16.19 4.70
CA ARG A 114 1.28 17.45 4.08
C ARG A 114 2.43 17.20 3.11
N LEU A 115 2.26 17.71 1.89
CA LEU A 115 3.27 17.58 0.83
C LEU A 115 3.95 18.92 0.56
N GLU A 116 5.27 18.88 0.48
CA GLU A 116 6.08 20.00 0.00
C GLU A 116 7.18 19.46 -0.92
N GLY A 117 7.00 19.62 -2.22
CA GLY A 117 7.90 19.06 -3.24
C GLY A 117 8.07 17.56 -3.09
N ARG A 118 9.28 17.14 -2.72
CA ARG A 118 9.66 15.74 -2.52
C ARG A 118 9.51 15.26 -1.07
N VAL A 119 8.93 16.07 -0.21
CA VAL A 119 8.76 15.76 1.21
C VAL A 119 7.29 15.55 1.52
N ALA A 120 6.98 14.44 2.19
CA ALA A 120 5.68 14.18 2.77
C ALA A 120 5.80 14.06 4.30
N VAL A 121 5.03 14.86 5.02
CA VAL A 121 4.91 14.79 6.47
C VAL A 121 3.60 14.09 6.79
N VAL A 122 3.68 12.91 7.40
CA VAL A 122 2.55 12.05 7.75
C VAL A 122 2.34 12.10 9.25
N CYS A 123 1.24 12.69 9.69
CA CYS A 123 0.81 12.64 11.08
C CYS A 123 -0.17 11.48 11.25
N GLY A 124 0.09 10.60 12.19
CA GLY A 124 -0.81 9.48 12.45
C GLY A 124 -2.17 9.95 12.94
N VAL A 125 -3.23 9.29 12.45
CA VAL A 125 -4.62 9.55 12.82
C VAL A 125 -5.21 8.36 13.58
N ASP A 126 -6.17 8.61 14.45
CA ASP A 126 -6.84 7.54 15.21
C ASP A 126 -7.64 6.62 14.29
N ARG A 127 -8.21 7.18 13.21
CA ARG A 127 -9.15 6.47 12.36
C ARG A 127 -9.09 6.92 10.91
N LEU A 128 -9.10 5.95 9.99
CA LEU A 128 -9.36 6.16 8.57
C LEU A 128 -10.81 5.81 8.24
N GLN A 129 -11.36 6.49 7.23
CA GLN A 129 -12.71 6.26 6.73
C GLN A 129 -12.64 5.55 5.37
N ALA A 130 -13.53 4.62 5.17
CA ALA A 130 -13.70 4.00 3.86
C ALA A 130 -14.10 5.04 2.82
N ALA A 131 -13.57 4.89 1.61
CA ALA A 131 -13.86 5.79 0.50
C ALA A 131 -13.76 5.06 -0.84
N ARG A 132 -14.32 5.66 -1.88
CA ARG A 132 -14.02 5.29 -3.26
C ARG A 132 -12.79 6.05 -3.71
N VAL A 133 -11.70 5.34 -4.03
CA VAL A 133 -10.37 5.88 -4.36
C VAL A 133 -9.86 5.30 -5.67
N ARG A 134 -8.96 5.99 -6.34
CA ARG A 134 -8.44 5.61 -7.65
C ARG A 134 -6.95 5.31 -7.60
N ALA A 135 -6.57 4.13 -8.09
CA ALA A 135 -5.18 3.80 -8.31
C ALA A 135 -4.65 4.58 -9.53
N MET A 136 -3.63 5.40 -9.33
CA MET A 136 -3.00 6.19 -10.40
C MET A 136 -1.71 5.55 -10.90
N ASP A 137 -1.14 4.65 -10.12
CA ASP A 137 0.06 3.86 -10.43
C ASP A 137 0.09 2.57 -9.60
N LEU A 138 1.04 1.69 -9.92
CA LEU A 138 1.18 0.38 -9.28
C LEU A 138 1.39 0.47 -7.75
N ARG A 139 2.30 1.32 -7.30
CA ARG A 139 2.69 1.40 -5.89
C ARG A 139 1.68 2.19 -5.06
N GLY A 140 1.17 3.27 -5.65
CA GLY A 140 0.07 4.03 -5.07
C GLY A 140 -1.19 3.20 -4.93
N GLY A 141 -1.55 2.40 -5.95
CA GLY A 141 -2.69 1.50 -5.88
C GLY A 141 -2.56 0.47 -4.75
N ALA A 142 -1.39 -0.15 -4.60
CA ALA A 142 -1.13 -1.06 -3.47
C ALA A 142 -1.22 -0.34 -2.11
N ALA A 143 -0.75 0.89 -2.02
CA ALA A 143 -0.86 1.71 -0.81
C ALA A 143 -2.33 1.99 -0.43
N LEU A 144 -3.19 2.27 -1.42
CA LEU A 144 -4.63 2.47 -1.20
C LEU A 144 -5.33 1.21 -0.69
N VAL A 145 -4.93 0.03 -1.18
CA VAL A 145 -5.43 -1.25 -0.65
C VAL A 145 -5.04 -1.42 0.82
N ILE A 146 -3.77 -1.17 1.18
CA ILE A 146 -3.31 -1.25 2.58
C ILE A 146 -4.02 -0.22 3.48
N ALA A 147 -4.28 0.99 2.98
CA ALA A 147 -5.06 1.98 3.71
C ALA A 147 -6.52 1.53 3.90
N GLY A 148 -7.11 0.90 2.87
CA GLY A 148 -8.45 0.31 2.92
C GLY A 148 -8.62 -0.74 4.02
N LEU A 149 -7.60 -1.61 4.20
CA LEU A 149 -7.57 -2.61 5.27
C LEU A 149 -7.53 -2.01 6.68
N GLN A 150 -7.20 -0.74 6.83
CA GLN A 150 -7.17 -0.02 8.12
C GLN A 150 -8.38 0.88 8.30
N ALA A 151 -9.19 1.07 7.26
CA ALA A 151 -10.30 2.00 7.24
C ALA A 151 -11.58 1.38 7.80
N HIS A 152 -12.42 2.22 8.37
CA HIS A 152 -13.75 1.81 8.83
C HIS A 152 -14.73 1.78 7.65
N GLY A 153 -15.32 0.61 7.38
CA GLY A 153 -16.26 0.36 6.29
C GLY A 153 -15.56 -0.27 5.08
N VAL A 154 -16.24 -0.28 3.94
CA VAL A 154 -15.74 -0.90 2.70
C VAL A 154 -15.11 0.16 1.81
N THR A 155 -13.81 0.07 1.58
CA THR A 155 -13.10 0.91 0.62
C THR A 155 -13.13 0.30 -0.77
N THR A 156 -13.50 1.09 -1.77
CA THR A 156 -13.50 0.68 -3.17
C THR A 156 -12.29 1.28 -3.87
N VAL A 157 -11.41 0.44 -4.41
CA VAL A 157 -10.24 0.87 -5.19
C VAL A 157 -10.52 0.64 -6.67
N GLU A 158 -10.56 1.72 -7.44
CA GLU A 158 -10.76 1.71 -8.89
C GLU A 158 -9.44 1.66 -9.66
N HIS A 159 -9.50 1.43 -10.98
CA HIS A 159 -8.36 1.38 -11.91
C HIS A 159 -7.36 0.25 -11.58
N LEU A 160 -7.89 -0.95 -11.33
CA LEU A 160 -7.10 -2.14 -10.96
C LEU A 160 -6.03 -2.54 -11.98
N HIS A 161 -6.15 -2.13 -13.23
CA HIS A 161 -5.15 -2.40 -14.26
C HIS A 161 -3.75 -1.89 -13.85
N HIS A 162 -3.65 -0.77 -13.12
CA HIS A 162 -2.38 -0.30 -12.58
C HIS A 162 -1.77 -1.28 -11.58
N ILE A 163 -2.58 -1.87 -10.71
CA ILE A 163 -2.14 -2.84 -9.69
C ILE A 163 -1.75 -4.16 -10.34
N ARG A 164 -2.55 -4.65 -11.29
CA ARG A 164 -2.32 -5.93 -12.00
C ARG A 164 -1.04 -5.98 -12.81
N ARG A 165 -0.45 -4.84 -13.14
CA ARG A 165 0.85 -4.77 -13.83
C ARG A 165 2.02 -5.31 -13.03
N GLY A 166 1.92 -5.41 -11.72
CA GLY A 166 3.02 -5.87 -10.87
C GLY A 166 2.61 -6.82 -9.74
N TYR A 167 1.30 -7.03 -9.55
CA TYR A 167 0.75 -8.00 -8.61
C TYR A 167 -0.18 -8.93 -9.39
N SER A 168 0.19 -10.21 -9.50
CA SER A 168 -0.57 -11.19 -10.29
C SER A 168 -1.95 -11.48 -9.68
N ASP A 169 -2.02 -11.62 -8.36
CA ASP A 169 -3.27 -11.85 -7.63
C ASP A 169 -3.21 -11.23 -6.23
N LEU A 170 -3.16 -9.89 -6.17
CA LEU A 170 -3.15 -9.18 -4.89
C LEU A 170 -4.35 -9.51 -3.99
N PRO A 171 -5.60 -9.62 -4.50
CA PRO A 171 -6.73 -10.00 -3.67
C PRO A 171 -6.59 -11.40 -3.06
N GLY A 172 -6.19 -12.39 -3.86
CA GLY A 172 -5.97 -13.76 -3.38
C GLY A 172 -4.87 -13.84 -2.33
N ASP A 173 -3.74 -13.16 -2.56
CA ASP A 173 -2.62 -13.13 -1.62
C ASP A 173 -3.03 -12.49 -0.27
N LEU A 174 -3.79 -11.40 -0.30
CA LEU A 174 -4.27 -10.72 0.90
C LEU A 174 -5.37 -11.53 1.63
N ALA A 175 -6.24 -12.20 0.88
CA ALA A 175 -7.27 -13.08 1.46
C ALA A 175 -6.64 -14.28 2.19
N LEU A 176 -5.52 -14.84 1.68
CA LEU A 176 -4.75 -15.88 2.38
C LEU A 176 -4.17 -15.40 3.72
N LEU A 177 -3.95 -14.10 3.87
CA LEU A 177 -3.50 -13.47 5.11
C LEU A 177 -4.66 -13.06 6.03
N GLY A 178 -5.91 -13.30 5.63
CA GLY A 178 -7.10 -13.04 6.41
C GLY A 178 -7.84 -11.74 6.08
N ALA A 179 -7.45 -11.03 5.02
CA ALA A 179 -8.15 -9.82 4.58
C ALA A 179 -9.52 -10.15 3.95
N HIS A 180 -10.52 -9.33 4.24
CA HIS A 180 -11.80 -9.34 3.55
C HIS A 180 -11.71 -8.51 2.27
N ILE A 181 -11.39 -9.15 1.16
CA ILE A 181 -11.11 -8.48 -0.10
C ILE A 181 -11.73 -9.25 -1.27
N HIS A 182 -12.41 -8.56 -2.17
CA HIS A 182 -12.97 -9.16 -3.38
C HIS A 182 -12.97 -8.19 -4.55
N THR A 183 -12.99 -8.72 -5.75
CA THR A 183 -13.07 -7.95 -6.99
C THR A 183 -14.50 -7.92 -7.48
N GLU A 184 -15.03 -6.74 -7.75
CA GLU A 184 -16.29 -6.54 -8.46
C GLU A 184 -16.01 -6.12 -9.90
N ASN A 185 -16.67 -6.80 -10.86
CA ASN A 185 -16.66 -6.36 -12.24
C ASN A 185 -17.73 -5.28 -12.41
N THR A 186 -17.32 -4.08 -12.71
CA THR A 186 -18.26 -3.02 -13.11
C THR A 186 -18.68 -3.30 -14.55
N GLU A 187 -19.87 -3.86 -14.75
CA GLU A 187 -20.49 -3.87 -16.07
C GLU A 187 -20.66 -2.41 -16.48
N GLY A 188 -20.13 -2.06 -17.65
CA GLY A 188 -20.08 -0.70 -18.14
C GLY A 188 -21.50 -0.08 -18.21
N GLY A 189 -21.71 0.98 -17.46
CA GLY A 189 -22.79 1.89 -17.71
C GLY A 189 -22.60 2.50 -19.11
N ALA A 190 -23.47 2.15 -20.02
CA ALA A 190 -23.51 2.70 -21.36
C ALA A 190 -23.65 4.24 -21.27
N SER A 191 -22.65 4.99 -21.70
CA SER A 191 -22.82 6.36 -22.13
C SER A 191 -23.06 6.33 -23.62
N ASP A 192 -24.29 6.60 -24.04
CA ASP A 192 -24.63 6.92 -25.42
C ASP A 192 -23.89 8.18 -25.87
N ASP A 193 -22.87 8.00 -26.68
CA ASP A 193 -22.36 9.00 -27.60
C ASP A 193 -21.73 8.32 -28.84
N PRO A 194 -22.29 8.49 -30.03
CA PRO A 194 -21.82 7.83 -31.23
C PRO A 194 -20.76 8.68 -31.95
N THR A 195 -19.49 8.42 -31.74
CA THR A 195 -18.43 8.89 -32.64
C THR A 195 -17.45 7.75 -32.93
N PRO A 196 -17.24 7.39 -34.20
CA PRO A 196 -16.40 6.25 -34.55
C PRO A 196 -14.93 6.64 -34.58
N GLN A 197 -14.11 6.07 -33.71
CA GLN A 197 -12.66 6.04 -33.87
C GLN A 197 -12.12 4.62 -33.73
N THR A 198 -11.64 4.13 -34.83
CA THR A 198 -10.90 2.91 -35.06
C THR A 198 -9.64 2.86 -34.23
N GLN A 199 -9.57 1.93 -33.26
CA GLN A 199 -8.34 1.19 -32.91
C GLN A 199 -8.73 0.07 -31.95
N THR A 200 -8.50 -1.16 -32.39
CA THR A 200 -8.72 -2.41 -31.70
C THR A 200 -7.75 -2.58 -30.54
N GLN A 201 -8.16 -2.21 -29.33
CA GLN A 201 -7.65 -2.78 -28.08
C GLN A 201 -8.74 -3.65 -27.45
N PRO A 202 -8.40 -4.82 -26.85
CA PRO A 202 -9.42 -5.61 -26.16
C PRO A 202 -10.03 -4.80 -25.03
N PRO A 203 -11.33 -4.99 -24.70
CA PRO A 203 -11.98 -4.23 -23.65
C PRO A 203 -11.25 -4.48 -22.32
N GLU A 204 -10.63 -3.43 -21.78
CA GLU A 204 -10.16 -3.43 -20.40
C GLU A 204 -11.38 -3.59 -19.50
N THR A 205 -11.53 -4.77 -18.92
CA THR A 205 -12.56 -5.02 -17.91
C THR A 205 -12.24 -4.09 -16.74
N ALA A 206 -13.00 -3.00 -16.63
CA ALA A 206 -12.90 -2.05 -15.52
C ALA A 206 -13.38 -2.75 -14.25
N GLY A 207 -12.47 -3.43 -13.56
CA GLY A 207 -12.72 -4.03 -12.26
C GLY A 207 -12.43 -3.03 -11.14
N GLN A 208 -13.15 -3.14 -10.05
CA GLN A 208 -12.89 -2.44 -8.79
C GLN A 208 -12.65 -3.46 -7.67
N LEU A 209 -11.85 -3.07 -6.69
CA LEU A 209 -11.52 -3.90 -5.56
C LEU A 209 -12.20 -3.34 -4.31
N CYS A 210 -13.00 -4.18 -3.64
CA CYS A 210 -13.60 -3.84 -2.37
C CYS A 210 -12.78 -4.44 -1.23
N VAL A 211 -12.41 -3.60 -0.26
CA VAL A 211 -11.51 -3.95 0.84
C VAL A 211 -12.12 -3.52 2.16
N SER A 212 -12.15 -4.44 3.13
CA SER A 212 -12.52 -4.15 4.53
C SER A 212 -11.72 -5.03 5.50
N LEU A 213 -11.66 -4.61 6.74
CA LEU A 213 -11.23 -5.47 7.86
C LEU A 213 -12.30 -6.48 8.21
#